data_2edc1af2ce8ebda12891500dcbb50598
#
_entry.id   2edc1af2ce8ebda12891500dcbb50598
#
_cell.length_a   1.000
_cell.length_b   1.000
_cell.length_c   1.000
_cell.angle_alpha   90.00
_cell.angle_beta   90.00
_cell.angle_gamma   90.00
#
_symmetry.space_group_name_H-M   'P 1'
#
loop_
_entity.id
_entity.type
_entity.pdbx_description
1 polymer ?
#
loop_
_entity_poly.entity_id
_entity_poly.type
_entity_poly.pdbx_seq_one_letter_code
_entity_poly.pdbx_strand_id
1 'polypeptide(L)'
;MNKQDFHSEHLKQLPLRALVAFSVRCARRVQALTELPEGHPGREKLREDVEAALRMAEGYASGSTAPCLDSVVEALDTSRHAAGLSLRTEAAAAAASEAAHAAACAWHLTESPESEVGEPRELKTAEARESLGGLARVTADLAARNAFAAALAAYQAVGLNNEDFTTATLHDYDELLRLKLGRHPEAGASIDPSPRGPLGPF
;
A
#
# COMPACT_ATOMS: atom_id res chain seq x y z
N MET A 1 1.23 -11.75 18.19
CA MET A 1 2.55 -11.57 17.55
C MET A 1 3.31 -10.47 18.29
N ASN A 2 4.61 -10.63 18.54
CA ASN A 2 5.38 -9.60 19.26
C ASN A 2 5.81 -8.51 18.25
N LYS A 3 5.80 -7.24 18.67
CA LYS A 3 6.17 -6.06 17.88
C LYS A 3 7.54 -6.19 17.17
N GLN A 4 8.49 -6.89 17.82
CA GLN A 4 9.86 -7.06 17.30
C GLN A 4 9.97 -8.09 16.16
N ASP A 5 8.93 -8.89 15.95
CA ASP A 5 8.93 -10.01 15.01
C ASP A 5 8.11 -9.73 13.73
N PHE A 6 7.49 -8.53 13.60
CA PHE A 6 6.69 -8.20 12.42
C PHE A 6 7.60 -7.76 11.27
N HIS A 7 7.58 -8.51 10.17
CA HIS A 7 8.39 -8.31 8.98
C HIS A 7 7.56 -8.41 7.70
N SER A 8 8.10 -7.95 6.59
CA SER A 8 7.44 -8.04 5.27
C SER A 8 7.01 -9.47 4.89
N GLU A 9 7.71 -10.49 5.37
CA GLU A 9 7.34 -11.89 5.15
C GLU A 9 5.98 -12.27 5.78
N HIS A 10 5.58 -11.63 6.88
CA HIS A 10 4.25 -11.85 7.45
C HIS A 10 3.17 -11.32 6.52
N LEU A 11 3.41 -10.20 5.84
CA LEU A 11 2.47 -9.62 4.89
C LEU A 11 2.23 -10.53 3.68
N LYS A 12 3.16 -11.41 3.33
CA LYS A 12 2.97 -12.43 2.28
C LYS A 12 1.95 -13.51 2.64
N GLN A 13 1.38 -13.50 3.83
CA GLN A 13 0.22 -14.33 4.18
C GLN A 13 -1.09 -13.72 3.69
N LEU A 14 -1.09 -12.44 3.32
CA LEU A 14 -2.25 -11.71 2.82
C LEU A 14 -2.26 -11.72 1.28
N PRO A 15 -3.42 -11.82 0.64
CA PRO A 15 -3.53 -11.56 -0.79
C PRO A 15 -3.26 -10.07 -1.08
N LEU A 16 -2.98 -9.73 -2.34
CA LEU A 16 -2.49 -8.40 -2.70
C LEU A 16 -3.44 -7.25 -2.31
N ARG A 17 -4.77 -7.41 -2.47
CA ARG A 17 -5.73 -6.38 -2.06
C ARG A 17 -5.75 -6.16 -0.56
N ALA A 18 -5.68 -7.23 0.22
CA ALA A 18 -5.62 -7.14 1.68
C ALA A 18 -4.31 -6.51 2.17
N LEU A 19 -3.20 -6.81 1.50
CA LEU A 19 -1.89 -6.22 1.75
C LEU A 19 -1.90 -4.70 1.49
N VAL A 20 -2.52 -4.26 0.39
CA VAL A 20 -2.69 -2.83 0.09
C VAL A 20 -3.65 -2.17 1.09
N ALA A 21 -4.76 -2.83 1.46
CA ALA A 21 -5.66 -2.31 2.49
C ALA A 21 -4.95 -2.08 3.83
N PHE A 22 -4.07 -3.01 4.23
CA PHE A 22 -3.23 -2.87 5.41
C PHE A 22 -2.34 -1.62 5.34
N SER A 23 -1.62 -1.42 4.24
CA SER A 23 -0.74 -0.26 4.05
C SER A 23 -1.50 1.06 4.07
N VAL A 24 -2.67 1.12 3.42
CA VAL A 24 -3.57 2.29 3.45
C VAL A 24 -3.96 2.65 4.88
N ARG A 25 -4.37 1.67 5.67
CA ARG A 25 -4.81 1.93 7.05
C ARG A 25 -3.68 2.48 7.91
N CYS A 26 -2.46 1.96 7.76
CA CYS A 26 -1.29 2.53 8.42
C CYS A 26 -1.07 4.00 8.03
N ALA A 27 -1.14 4.32 6.75
CA ALA A 27 -0.93 5.68 6.25
C ALA A 27 -2.08 6.64 6.65
N ARG A 28 -3.33 6.20 6.62
CA ARG A 28 -4.49 7.01 7.07
C ARG A 28 -4.41 7.42 8.53
N ARG A 29 -3.93 6.54 9.42
CA ARG A 29 -3.75 6.87 10.85
C ARG A 29 -2.79 8.03 11.09
N VAL A 30 -1.85 8.25 10.19
CA VAL A 30 -0.83 9.30 10.31
C VAL A 30 -1.05 10.47 9.37
N GLN A 31 -2.08 10.42 8.53
CA GLN A 31 -2.35 11.44 7.53
C GLN A 31 -2.45 12.86 8.12
N ALA A 32 -3.05 13.02 9.30
CA ALA A 32 -3.15 14.30 9.95
C ALA A 32 -1.78 14.96 10.25
N LEU A 33 -0.70 14.17 10.30
CA LEU A 33 0.65 14.67 10.52
C LEU A 33 1.27 15.32 9.25
N THR A 34 0.61 15.20 8.09
CA THR A 34 1.00 15.90 6.86
C THR A 34 0.41 17.31 6.78
N GLU A 35 -0.49 17.68 7.71
CA GLU A 35 -1.08 19.01 7.74
C GLU A 35 -0.02 20.07 8.08
N LEU A 36 0.22 20.98 7.13
CA LEU A 36 1.15 22.09 7.33
C LEU A 36 0.42 23.30 7.95
N PRO A 37 1.18 24.19 8.62
CA PRO A 37 0.60 25.40 9.22
C PRO A 37 -0.17 26.24 8.19
N GLU A 38 -1.16 26.97 8.67
CA GLU A 38 -1.93 27.89 7.85
C GLU A 38 -1.02 28.96 7.22
N GLY A 39 -1.19 29.16 5.89
CA GLY A 39 -0.31 30.09 5.13
C GLY A 39 0.98 29.48 4.59
N HIS A 40 1.28 28.21 4.86
CA HIS A 40 2.45 27.53 4.26
C HIS A 40 2.20 27.32 2.74
N PRO A 41 3.12 27.76 1.84
CA PRO A 41 2.88 27.77 0.39
C PRO A 41 2.69 26.35 -0.21
N GLY A 42 3.23 25.31 0.42
CA GLY A 42 3.10 23.91 -0.01
C GLY A 42 1.94 23.14 0.62
N ARG A 43 1.13 23.77 1.49
CA ARG A 43 0.10 23.07 2.27
C ARG A 43 -0.92 22.35 1.40
N GLU A 44 -1.52 23.08 0.47
CA GLU A 44 -2.59 22.56 -0.37
C GLU A 44 -2.06 21.44 -1.27
N LYS A 45 -0.91 21.67 -1.91
CA LYS A 45 -0.29 20.69 -2.79
C LYS A 45 0.03 19.39 -2.06
N LEU A 46 0.66 19.44 -0.88
CA LEU A 46 0.97 18.25 -0.10
C LEU A 46 -0.30 17.50 0.32
N ARG A 47 -1.34 18.22 0.73
CA ARG A 47 -2.63 17.62 1.09
C ARG A 47 -3.27 16.89 -0.10
N GLU A 48 -3.27 17.51 -1.27
CA GLU A 48 -3.82 16.92 -2.51
C GLU A 48 -3.04 15.67 -2.92
N ASP A 49 -1.70 15.71 -2.88
CA ASP A 49 -0.83 14.61 -3.27
C ASP A 49 -1.01 13.41 -2.33
N VAL A 50 -1.01 13.64 -1.01
CA VAL A 50 -1.26 12.60 -0.01
C VAL A 50 -2.63 11.96 -0.21
N GLU A 51 -3.66 12.77 -0.41
CA GLU A 51 -5.01 12.27 -0.61
C GLU A 51 -5.14 11.49 -1.94
N ALA A 52 -4.49 11.94 -3.00
CA ALA A 52 -4.48 11.24 -4.29
C ALA A 52 -3.79 9.86 -4.17
N ALA A 53 -2.64 9.81 -3.50
CA ALA A 53 -1.92 8.56 -3.24
C ALA A 53 -2.78 7.55 -2.46
N LEU A 54 -3.44 8.00 -1.40
CA LEU A 54 -4.28 7.14 -0.57
C LEU A 54 -5.54 6.66 -1.30
N ARG A 55 -6.22 7.55 -2.06
CA ARG A 55 -7.39 7.15 -2.88
C ARG A 55 -7.04 6.13 -3.94
N MET A 56 -5.88 6.25 -4.57
CA MET A 56 -5.41 5.27 -5.54
C MET A 56 -5.27 3.89 -4.88
N ALA A 57 -4.62 3.82 -3.74
CA ALA A 57 -4.43 2.57 -3.02
C ALA A 57 -5.76 1.99 -2.49
N GLU A 58 -6.66 2.82 -1.97
CA GLU A 58 -8.03 2.44 -1.57
C GLU A 58 -8.82 1.87 -2.75
N GLY A 59 -8.72 2.51 -3.92
CA GLY A 59 -9.37 2.07 -5.15
C GLY A 59 -8.96 0.65 -5.54
N TYR A 60 -7.66 0.34 -5.51
CA TYR A 60 -7.17 -1.02 -5.75
C TYR A 60 -7.67 -2.01 -4.69
N ALA A 61 -7.56 -1.69 -3.41
CA ALA A 61 -7.99 -2.57 -2.33
C ALA A 61 -9.47 -2.92 -2.42
N SER A 62 -10.31 -1.93 -2.73
CA SER A 62 -11.75 -2.10 -2.90
C SER A 62 -12.18 -2.73 -4.24
N GLY A 63 -11.24 -2.87 -5.19
CA GLY A 63 -11.54 -3.38 -6.53
C GLY A 63 -12.35 -2.41 -7.39
N SER A 64 -12.36 -1.11 -7.04
CA SER A 64 -13.23 -0.12 -7.68
C SER A 64 -12.57 0.62 -8.84
N THR A 65 -11.26 0.74 -8.86
CA THR A 65 -10.52 1.51 -9.88
C THR A 65 -9.13 0.93 -10.16
N ALA A 66 -8.77 0.89 -11.44
CA ALA A 66 -7.38 0.73 -11.86
C ALA A 66 -6.62 2.04 -11.59
N PRO A 67 -5.40 2.00 -11.00
CA PRO A 67 -4.57 3.18 -10.90
C PRO A 67 -4.22 3.70 -12.30
N CYS A 68 -4.46 4.98 -12.55
CA CYS A 68 -3.95 5.65 -13.74
C CYS A 68 -2.42 5.81 -13.58
N LEU A 69 -1.66 5.64 -14.67
CA LEU A 69 -0.20 5.81 -14.65
C LEU A 69 0.22 7.20 -14.13
N ASP A 70 -0.51 8.24 -14.51
CA ASP A 70 -0.23 9.60 -14.06
C ASP A 70 -0.43 9.73 -12.54
N SER A 71 -1.48 9.11 -12.00
CA SER A 71 -1.73 9.07 -10.55
C SER A 71 -0.64 8.31 -9.78
N VAL A 72 -0.04 7.28 -10.40
CA VAL A 72 1.10 6.57 -9.81
C VAL A 72 2.31 7.49 -9.72
N VAL A 73 2.63 8.21 -10.81
CA VAL A 73 3.75 9.16 -10.84
C VAL A 73 3.56 10.28 -9.80
N GLU A 74 2.37 10.87 -9.74
CA GLU A 74 2.04 11.89 -8.74
C GLU A 74 2.17 11.36 -7.30
N ALA A 75 1.68 10.14 -7.05
CA ALA A 75 1.82 9.49 -5.75
C ALA A 75 3.29 9.26 -5.34
N LEU A 76 4.17 8.95 -6.31
CA LEU A 76 5.61 8.82 -6.09
C LEU A 76 6.27 10.13 -5.64
N ASP A 77 5.77 11.26 -6.12
CA ASP A 77 6.31 12.58 -5.79
C ASP A 77 5.83 13.10 -4.43
N THR A 78 4.82 12.48 -3.81
CA THR A 78 4.29 12.91 -2.50
C THR A 78 5.37 13.01 -1.43
N SER A 79 6.26 12.01 -1.34
CA SER A 79 7.37 12.02 -0.39
C SER A 79 8.41 13.11 -0.70
N ARG A 80 8.61 13.44 -1.99
CA ARG A 80 9.52 14.50 -2.43
C ARG A 80 9.00 15.88 -2.05
N HIS A 81 7.70 16.12 -2.16
CA HIS A 81 7.08 17.38 -1.78
C HIS A 81 7.12 17.63 -0.26
N ALA A 82 7.24 16.57 0.53
CA ALA A 82 7.43 16.67 1.97
C ALA A 82 8.90 16.83 2.39
N ALA A 83 9.86 16.67 1.47
CA ALA A 83 11.29 16.73 1.78
C ALA A 83 11.68 18.12 2.33
N GLY A 84 12.41 18.14 3.44
CA GLY A 84 12.82 19.35 4.13
C GLY A 84 11.81 19.92 5.12
N LEU A 85 10.67 19.24 5.30
CA LEU A 85 9.70 19.53 6.36
C LEU A 85 10.09 18.85 7.69
N SER A 86 9.17 18.72 8.62
CA SER A 86 9.46 17.96 9.83
C SER A 86 9.61 16.47 9.54
N LEU A 87 10.46 15.75 10.30
CA LEU A 87 10.62 14.31 10.18
C LEU A 87 9.29 13.53 10.26
N ARG A 88 8.34 14.03 11.05
CA ARG A 88 7.01 13.42 11.19
C ARG A 88 6.19 13.61 9.92
N THR A 89 6.21 14.80 9.35
CA THR A 89 5.52 15.12 8.10
C THR A 89 6.10 14.33 6.93
N GLU A 90 7.42 14.27 6.82
CA GLU A 90 8.12 13.47 5.80
C GLU A 90 7.74 11.98 5.93
N ALA A 91 7.78 11.44 7.13
CA ALA A 91 7.44 10.05 7.38
C ALA A 91 5.95 9.73 7.10
N ALA A 92 5.04 10.64 7.45
CA ALA A 92 3.62 10.47 7.15
C ALA A 92 3.33 10.53 5.64
N ALA A 93 3.99 11.45 4.90
CA ALA A 93 3.89 11.53 3.44
C ALA A 93 4.51 10.29 2.77
N ALA A 94 5.64 9.80 3.28
CA ALA A 94 6.25 8.56 2.81
C ALA A 94 5.31 7.36 3.00
N ALA A 95 4.57 7.27 4.12
CA ALA A 95 3.60 6.20 4.33
C ALA A 95 2.52 6.18 3.23
N ALA A 96 2.01 7.33 2.81
CA ALA A 96 1.04 7.42 1.73
C ALA A 96 1.64 7.03 0.37
N SER A 97 2.86 7.51 0.06
CA SER A 97 3.59 7.16 -1.15
C SER A 97 3.85 5.65 -1.24
N GLU A 98 4.30 5.02 -0.18
CA GLU A 98 4.58 3.58 -0.14
C GLU A 98 3.31 2.72 -0.26
N ALA A 99 2.17 3.18 0.30
CA ALA A 99 0.88 2.52 0.09
C ALA A 99 0.46 2.57 -1.38
N ALA A 100 0.67 3.69 -2.06
CA ALA A 100 0.42 3.83 -3.50
C ALA A 100 1.36 2.94 -4.34
N HIS A 101 2.63 2.84 -3.98
CA HIS A 101 3.58 1.92 -4.62
C HIS A 101 3.15 0.46 -4.48
N ALA A 102 2.71 0.05 -3.28
CA ALA A 102 2.20 -1.30 -3.07
C ALA A 102 1.01 -1.59 -4.00
N ALA A 103 0.09 -0.63 -4.14
CA ALA A 103 -1.06 -0.74 -5.03
C ALA A 103 -0.66 -0.82 -6.50
N ALA A 104 0.29 0.00 -6.95
CA ALA A 104 0.80 -0.02 -8.32
C ALA A 104 1.45 -1.37 -8.67
N CYS A 105 2.31 -1.89 -7.81
CA CYS A 105 2.91 -3.22 -7.99
C CYS A 105 1.86 -4.32 -8.04
N ALA A 106 0.89 -4.28 -7.13
CA ALA A 106 -0.18 -5.27 -7.07
C ALA A 106 -1.09 -5.21 -8.31
N TRP A 107 -1.42 -4.02 -8.79
CA TRP A 107 -2.23 -3.81 -9.99
C TRP A 107 -1.55 -4.36 -11.25
N HIS A 108 -0.26 -4.08 -11.43
CA HIS A 108 0.51 -4.60 -12.57
C HIS A 108 0.47 -6.13 -12.65
N LEU A 109 0.35 -6.82 -11.52
CA LEU A 109 0.27 -8.27 -11.49
C LEU A 109 -1.11 -8.83 -11.81
N THR A 110 -2.16 -8.11 -11.44
CA THR A 110 -3.50 -8.69 -11.39
C THR A 110 -4.45 -8.15 -12.45
N GLU A 111 -4.24 -6.93 -12.91
CA GLU A 111 -5.20 -6.21 -13.74
C GLU A 111 -4.55 -5.49 -14.96
N SER A 112 -3.25 -5.69 -15.20
CA SER A 112 -2.59 -5.12 -16.39
C SER A 112 -3.21 -5.71 -17.65
N PRO A 113 -3.56 -4.88 -18.68
CA PRO A 113 -4.12 -5.34 -19.95
C PRO A 113 -3.24 -6.34 -20.71
N GLU A 114 -1.97 -6.46 -20.36
CA GLU A 114 -1.09 -7.51 -20.90
C GLU A 114 -1.52 -8.91 -20.47
N SER A 115 -2.32 -9.04 -19.40
CA SER A 115 -2.97 -10.28 -18.99
C SER A 115 -4.21 -10.59 -19.83
N GLU A 116 -4.82 -9.58 -20.49
CA GLU A 116 -5.98 -9.71 -21.38
C GLU A 116 -5.61 -9.87 -22.87
N VAL A 117 -4.34 -9.73 -23.24
CA VAL A 117 -3.90 -10.07 -24.60
C VAL A 117 -4.13 -11.57 -24.77
N GLY A 118 -5.27 -11.83 -25.39
CA GLY A 118 -5.85 -13.14 -25.59
C GLY A 118 -4.82 -14.20 -25.94
N GLU A 119 -5.11 -15.43 -25.50
CA GLU A 119 -4.31 -16.64 -25.51
C GLU A 119 -2.83 -16.40 -25.81
N PRO A 120 -1.92 -16.55 -24.86
CA PRO A 120 -0.53 -16.19 -25.06
C PRO A 120 -0.11 -16.84 -26.38
N ARG A 121 0.15 -16.00 -27.40
CA ARG A 121 0.83 -16.43 -28.61
C ARG A 121 1.93 -17.33 -28.13
N GLU A 122 1.67 -18.64 -28.20
CA GLU A 122 2.54 -19.74 -27.82
C GLU A 122 3.90 -19.27 -27.27
N LEU A 123 3.97 -19.02 -25.96
CA LEU A 123 5.25 -19.00 -25.26
C LEU A 123 5.79 -20.41 -25.38
N LYS A 124 6.53 -20.64 -26.48
CA LYS A 124 6.93 -21.96 -26.98
C LYS A 124 7.95 -22.65 -26.11
N THR A 125 8.45 -21.98 -25.05
CA THR A 125 9.48 -22.56 -24.18
C THR A 125 9.07 -22.52 -22.70
N ALA A 126 9.39 -23.62 -22.01
CA ALA A 126 9.25 -23.71 -20.54
C ALA A 126 10.02 -22.58 -19.85
N GLU A 127 11.15 -22.14 -20.40
CA GLU A 127 12.00 -21.05 -19.91
C GLU A 127 11.28 -19.69 -19.89
N ALA A 128 10.48 -19.37 -20.92
CA ALA A 128 9.73 -18.13 -20.97
C ALA A 128 8.61 -18.09 -19.88
N ARG A 129 7.95 -19.24 -19.64
CA ARG A 129 6.94 -19.35 -18.57
C ARG A 129 7.59 -19.24 -17.17
N GLU A 130 8.76 -19.83 -16.98
CA GLU A 130 9.52 -19.75 -15.73
C GLU A 130 10.00 -18.32 -15.46
N SER A 131 10.49 -17.61 -16.49
CA SER A 131 10.91 -16.20 -16.41
C SER A 131 9.76 -15.28 -16.04
N LEU A 132 8.56 -15.46 -16.65
CA LEU A 132 7.36 -14.67 -16.30
C LEU A 132 6.87 -14.97 -14.88
N GLY A 133 6.89 -16.24 -14.47
CA GLY A 133 6.58 -16.64 -13.10
C GLY A 133 7.56 -16.05 -12.07
N GLY A 134 8.84 -15.95 -12.45
CA GLY A 134 9.87 -15.28 -11.65
C GLY A 134 9.61 -13.79 -11.49
N LEU A 135 9.29 -13.09 -12.59
CA LEU A 135 8.97 -11.65 -12.56
C LEU A 135 7.73 -11.36 -11.71
N ALA A 136 6.67 -12.14 -11.88
CA ALA A 136 5.46 -12.00 -11.09
C ALA A 136 5.73 -12.14 -9.57
N ARG A 137 6.55 -13.11 -9.17
CA ARG A 137 6.96 -13.25 -7.75
C ARG A 137 7.74 -12.05 -7.25
N VAL A 138 8.70 -11.56 -8.02
CA VAL A 138 9.50 -10.38 -7.65
C VAL A 138 8.60 -9.16 -7.47
N THR A 139 7.64 -8.93 -8.35
CA THR A 139 6.72 -7.80 -8.25
C THR A 139 5.76 -7.95 -7.06
N ALA A 140 5.28 -9.16 -6.78
CA ALA A 140 4.47 -9.43 -5.59
C ALA A 140 5.26 -9.20 -4.28
N ASP A 141 6.52 -9.64 -4.26
CA ASP A 141 7.42 -9.40 -3.13
C ASP A 141 7.70 -7.91 -2.95
N LEU A 142 7.77 -7.14 -4.05
CA LEU A 142 7.92 -5.69 -4.00
C LEU A 142 6.67 -5.03 -3.41
N ALA A 143 5.47 -5.46 -3.78
CA ALA A 143 4.24 -4.98 -3.18
C ALA A 143 4.23 -5.21 -1.66
N ALA A 144 4.63 -6.40 -1.19
CA ALA A 144 4.72 -6.70 0.24
C ALA A 144 5.77 -5.85 0.97
N ARG A 145 6.90 -5.58 0.33
CA ARG A 145 7.95 -4.69 0.89
C ARG A 145 7.46 -3.26 1.01
N ASN A 146 6.79 -2.73 -0.02
CA ASN A 146 6.25 -1.37 0.00
C ASN A 146 5.13 -1.23 1.05
N ALA A 147 4.26 -2.22 1.19
CA ALA A 147 3.25 -2.22 2.26
C ALA A 147 3.89 -2.25 3.66
N PHE A 148 4.97 -2.98 3.84
CA PHE A 148 5.75 -2.96 5.08
C PHE A 148 6.45 -1.61 5.28
N ALA A 149 7.01 -1.02 4.22
CA ALA A 149 7.63 0.31 4.27
C ALA A 149 6.60 1.39 4.65
N ALA A 150 5.37 1.32 4.14
CA ALA A 150 4.28 2.21 4.54
C ALA A 150 3.98 2.11 6.05
N ALA A 151 3.89 0.90 6.59
CA ALA A 151 3.68 0.69 8.02
C ALA A 151 4.85 1.21 8.86
N LEU A 152 6.09 0.99 8.41
CA LEU A 152 7.29 1.47 9.08
C LEU A 152 7.37 3.00 9.06
N ALA A 153 7.09 3.64 7.93
CA ALA A 153 7.05 5.09 7.81
C ALA A 153 5.96 5.71 8.69
N ALA A 154 4.77 5.11 8.72
CA ALA A 154 3.70 5.53 9.62
C ALA A 154 4.11 5.40 11.09
N TYR A 155 4.79 4.33 11.44
CA TYR A 155 5.33 4.12 12.78
C TYR A 155 6.37 5.18 13.17
N GLN A 156 7.26 5.55 12.24
CA GLN A 156 8.24 6.63 12.45
C GLN A 156 7.54 7.97 12.65
N ALA A 157 6.46 8.25 11.91
CA ALA A 157 5.70 9.49 12.02
C ALA A 157 5.08 9.69 13.41
N VAL A 158 4.54 8.63 14.03
CA VAL A 158 3.95 8.72 15.38
C VAL A 158 4.97 8.58 16.50
N GLY A 159 6.19 8.15 16.19
CA GLY A 159 7.26 7.87 17.16
C GLY A 159 7.34 6.40 17.57
N LEU A 160 8.57 5.92 17.72
CA LEU A 160 8.93 4.49 17.84
C LEU A 160 8.33 3.73 19.06
N ASN A 161 7.68 4.42 20.00
CA ASN A 161 7.08 3.83 21.20
C ASN A 161 5.56 4.02 21.28
N ASN A 162 4.89 4.28 20.16
CA ASN A 162 3.44 4.44 20.15
C ASN A 162 2.76 3.07 20.21
N GLU A 163 2.32 2.69 21.41
CA GLU A 163 1.67 1.39 21.66
C GLU A 163 0.28 1.31 21.02
N ASP A 164 -0.48 2.40 21.00
CA ASP A 164 -1.81 2.45 20.39
C ASP A 164 -1.73 2.21 18.89
N PHE A 165 -0.80 2.87 18.20
CA PHE A 165 -0.58 2.65 16.78
C PHE A 165 -0.15 1.21 16.49
N THR A 166 0.76 0.66 17.29
CA THR A 166 1.22 -0.72 17.16
C THR A 166 0.07 -1.70 17.34
N THR A 167 -0.72 -1.53 18.39
CA THR A 167 -1.87 -2.39 18.69
C THR A 167 -2.89 -2.35 17.56
N ALA A 168 -3.25 -1.15 17.07
CA ALA A 168 -4.18 -0.98 15.98
C ALA A 168 -3.67 -1.62 14.67
N THR A 169 -2.37 -1.48 14.38
CA THR A 169 -1.77 -2.07 13.17
C THR A 169 -1.75 -3.60 13.22
N LEU A 170 -1.40 -4.18 14.36
CA LEU A 170 -1.44 -5.64 14.54
C LEU A 170 -2.87 -6.17 14.52
N HIS A 171 -3.81 -5.44 15.08
CA HIS A 171 -5.24 -5.77 15.01
C HIS A 171 -5.73 -5.83 13.56
N ASP A 172 -5.43 -4.82 12.73
CA ASP A 172 -5.79 -4.84 11.32
C ASP A 172 -5.22 -6.06 10.59
N TYR A 173 -3.96 -6.38 10.85
CA TYR A 173 -3.31 -7.54 10.25
C TYR A 173 -4.01 -8.84 10.63
N ASP A 174 -4.32 -9.03 11.92
CA ASP A 174 -4.99 -10.23 12.41
C ASP A 174 -6.42 -10.35 11.85
N GLU A 175 -7.16 -9.24 11.73
CA GLU A 175 -8.49 -9.22 11.11
C GLU A 175 -8.42 -9.57 9.61
N LEU A 176 -7.44 -9.02 8.87
CA LEU A 176 -7.24 -9.36 7.46
C LEU A 176 -6.96 -10.85 7.25
N LEU A 177 -6.16 -11.47 8.11
CA LEU A 177 -5.94 -12.92 8.11
C LEU A 177 -7.23 -13.70 8.39
N ARG A 178 -8.03 -13.22 9.34
CA ARG A 178 -9.28 -13.85 9.76
C ARG A 178 -10.35 -13.84 8.66
N LEU A 179 -10.36 -12.80 7.83
CA LEU A 179 -11.31 -12.66 6.71
C LEU A 179 -11.07 -13.67 5.57
N LYS A 180 -9.91 -14.32 5.51
CA LYS A 180 -9.58 -15.37 4.52
C LYS A 180 -9.83 -14.94 3.06
N LEU A 181 -9.41 -13.74 2.72
CA LEU A 181 -9.69 -13.08 1.43
C LEU A 181 -8.99 -13.71 0.21
N GLY A 182 -8.12 -14.69 0.41
CA GLY A 182 -7.31 -15.34 -0.62
C GLY A 182 -5.87 -15.58 -0.14
N ARG A 183 -4.97 -15.85 -1.07
CA ARG A 183 -3.56 -16.13 -0.81
C ARG A 183 -2.63 -15.27 -1.65
N HIS A 184 -1.48 -14.94 -1.12
CA HIS A 184 -0.40 -14.32 -1.89
C HIS A 184 0.15 -15.29 -2.95
N PRO A 185 0.45 -14.86 -4.17
CA PRO A 185 0.37 -13.50 -4.72
C PRO A 185 -0.95 -13.18 -5.48
N GLU A 186 -2.04 -13.87 -5.19
CA GLU A 186 -3.34 -13.62 -5.81
C GLU A 186 -3.88 -12.23 -5.41
N ALA A 187 -4.73 -11.63 -6.27
CA ALA A 187 -5.40 -10.38 -5.93
C ALA A 187 -6.21 -10.49 -4.63
N GLY A 188 -6.92 -11.59 -4.47
CA GLY A 188 -7.85 -11.82 -3.38
C GLY A 188 -9.17 -11.06 -3.53
N ALA A 189 -10.06 -11.24 -2.57
CA ALA A 189 -11.33 -10.54 -2.52
C ALA A 189 -11.13 -9.05 -2.25
N SER A 190 -12.03 -8.23 -2.79
CA SER A 190 -12.06 -6.78 -2.52
C SER A 190 -12.36 -6.51 -1.05
N ILE A 191 -11.73 -5.47 -0.51
CA ILE A 191 -11.92 -5.06 0.86
C ILE A 191 -11.97 -3.54 0.96
N ASP A 192 -12.96 -3.02 1.67
CA ASP A 192 -13.04 -1.59 2.01
C ASP A 192 -12.10 -1.28 3.18
N PRO A 193 -10.99 -0.54 2.97
CA PRO A 193 -10.07 -0.18 4.03
C PRO A 193 -10.53 1.01 4.88
N SER A 194 -11.67 1.63 4.55
CA SER A 194 -12.19 2.80 5.25
C SER A 194 -12.66 2.46 6.68
N PRO A 195 -12.88 3.47 7.53
CA PRO A 195 -13.42 3.27 8.88
C PRO A 195 -14.82 2.63 8.92
N ARG A 196 -15.52 2.59 7.78
CA ARG A 196 -16.83 1.95 7.63
C ARG A 196 -16.74 0.52 7.11
N GLY A 197 -15.56 0.10 6.67
CA GLY A 197 -15.29 -1.23 6.19
C GLY A 197 -15.18 -2.28 7.31
N PRO A 198 -14.89 -3.54 6.95
CA PRO A 198 -14.88 -4.66 7.89
C PRO A 198 -13.79 -4.57 8.96
N LEU A 199 -12.78 -3.71 8.76
CA LEU A 199 -11.70 -3.50 9.72
C LEU A 199 -12.03 -2.48 10.83
N GLY A 200 -13.20 -1.82 10.74
CA GLY A 200 -13.63 -0.85 11.73
C GLY A 200 -12.87 0.48 11.71
N PRO A 201 -12.97 1.31 12.74
CA PRO A 201 -12.33 2.62 12.81
C PRO A 201 -10.80 2.54 12.77
N PHE A 202 -10.17 3.67 12.41
CA PHE A 202 -8.70 3.78 12.38
C PHE A 202 -8.10 3.83 13.76
#